data_45a97ea3aed901e8cbdc2fe765411a3a
#
_entry.id   45a97ea3aed901e8cbdc2fe765411a3a
#
_cell.length_a   1.000
_cell.length_b   1.000
_cell.length_c   1.000
_cell.angle_alpha   90.00
_cell.angle_beta   90.00
_cell.angle_gamma   90.00
#
_symmetry.space_group_name_H-M   'P 1'
#
loop_
_entity.id
_entity.type
_entity.pdbx_description
1 polymer ?
#
loop_
_entity_poly.entity_id
_entity_poly.type
_entity_poly.pdbx_seq_one_letter_code
_entity_poly.pdbx_strand_id
1 'polypeptide(L)'
;MRTMVADGLLTDPDSARGKLLQTAAHLFRSQGYQRTTVRDLAAAVGIQSGSIFHHFKSKDEILRSVMEDTLRYNTALLRASLDEALTLRERVLALIRCELQSIMGGTGEAMAVLVYEWRSLSADSRPALLELRAVYERLWLDVLEEAREQGFVSADPFILRRFLTGALTWTTTWFRADGPMDLDQLAEQALTLVLKDR
;
A
#
# COMPACT_ATOMS: atom_id res chain seq x y z
N MET A 1 -6.76 3.88 -12.55
CA MET A 1 -7.62 4.30 -11.43
C MET A 1 -9.08 4.52 -11.83
N ARG A 2 -9.40 5.38 -12.82
CA ARG A 2 -10.81 5.63 -13.23
C ARG A 2 -11.60 4.37 -13.59
N THR A 3 -11.00 3.43 -14.31
CA THR A 3 -11.62 2.14 -14.65
C THR A 3 -11.96 1.32 -13.40
N MET A 4 -11.04 1.23 -12.45
CA MET A 4 -11.28 0.47 -11.20
C MET A 4 -12.38 1.06 -10.33
N VAL A 5 -12.54 2.39 -10.34
CA VAL A 5 -13.66 3.07 -9.69
C VAL A 5 -14.97 2.76 -10.42
N ALA A 6 -14.97 2.83 -11.76
CA ALA A 6 -16.13 2.52 -12.58
C ALA A 6 -16.60 1.07 -12.40
N ASP A 7 -15.64 0.14 -12.24
CA ASP A 7 -15.90 -1.30 -12.03
C ASP A 7 -16.24 -1.63 -10.56
N GLY A 8 -16.30 -0.64 -9.67
CA GLY A 8 -16.60 -0.83 -8.25
C GLY A 8 -15.51 -1.54 -7.45
N LEU A 9 -14.30 -1.67 -8.00
CA LEU A 9 -13.15 -2.30 -7.35
C LEU A 9 -12.44 -1.38 -6.36
N LEU A 10 -12.56 -0.07 -6.54
CA LEU A 10 -12.07 0.97 -5.64
C LEU A 10 -13.18 1.96 -5.34
N THR A 11 -13.14 2.51 -4.12
CA THR A 11 -14.02 3.63 -3.76
C THR A 11 -13.58 4.89 -4.52
N ASP A 12 -14.55 5.60 -5.11
CA ASP A 12 -14.30 6.90 -5.73
C ASP A 12 -13.81 7.89 -4.66
N PRO A 13 -12.58 8.44 -4.79
CA PRO A 13 -11.99 9.34 -3.80
C PRO A 13 -12.78 10.65 -3.63
N ASP A 14 -13.51 11.09 -4.67
CA ASP A 14 -14.29 12.33 -4.65
C ASP A 14 -15.69 12.14 -4.06
N SER A 15 -16.14 10.88 -3.92
CA SER A 15 -17.41 10.55 -3.27
C SER A 15 -17.39 10.85 -1.77
N ALA A 16 -18.57 10.98 -1.15
CA ALA A 16 -18.70 11.12 0.30
C ALA A 16 -18.05 9.95 1.06
N ARG A 17 -18.18 8.71 0.53
CA ARG A 17 -17.55 7.51 1.06
C ARG A 17 -16.03 7.60 0.96
N GLY A 18 -15.48 8.03 -0.19
CA GLY A 18 -14.04 8.17 -0.42
C GLY A 18 -13.40 9.21 0.49
N LYS A 19 -14.02 10.38 0.63
CA LYS A 19 -13.57 11.43 1.55
C LYS A 19 -13.54 10.95 3.00
N LEU A 20 -14.54 10.15 3.40
CA LEU A 20 -14.57 9.56 4.74
C LEU A 20 -13.43 8.54 4.94
N LEU A 21 -13.12 7.72 3.92
CA LEU A 21 -11.99 6.78 3.98
C LEU A 21 -10.62 7.49 4.05
N GLN A 22 -10.43 8.57 3.29
CA GLN A 22 -9.20 9.37 3.36
C GLN A 22 -9.04 10.02 4.75
N THR A 23 -10.10 10.61 5.29
CA THR A 23 -10.11 11.17 6.64
C THR A 23 -9.85 10.08 7.69
N ALA A 24 -10.42 8.90 7.52
CA ALA A 24 -10.19 7.78 8.42
C ALA A 24 -8.72 7.32 8.38
N ALA A 25 -8.12 7.21 7.19
CA ALA A 25 -6.70 6.87 7.05
C ALA A 25 -5.82 7.89 7.80
N HIS A 26 -6.08 9.18 7.61
CA HIS A 26 -5.39 10.26 8.31
C HIS A 26 -5.51 10.15 9.85
N LEU A 27 -6.72 10.01 10.38
CA LEU A 27 -6.94 9.94 11.82
C LEU A 27 -6.41 8.63 12.43
N PHE A 28 -6.58 7.50 11.76
CA PHE A 28 -6.03 6.22 12.21
C PHE A 28 -4.49 6.25 12.23
N ARG A 29 -3.87 6.91 11.25
CA ARG A 29 -2.41 7.09 11.20
C ARG A 29 -1.90 8.02 12.30
N SER A 30 -2.56 9.17 12.51
CA SER A 30 -2.08 10.22 13.41
C SER A 30 -2.40 9.98 14.88
N GLN A 31 -3.57 9.42 15.17
CA GLN A 31 -4.09 9.22 16.54
C GLN A 31 -4.13 7.75 16.97
N GLY A 32 -4.06 6.81 16.00
CA GLY A 32 -4.27 5.38 16.20
C GLY A 32 -5.74 4.99 16.10
N TYR A 33 -6.00 3.80 15.57
CA TYR A 33 -7.36 3.27 15.39
C TYR A 33 -8.16 3.23 16.70
N GLN A 34 -7.58 2.73 17.78
CA GLN A 34 -8.30 2.55 19.05
C GLN A 34 -8.81 3.89 19.62
N ARG A 35 -8.02 4.94 19.52
CA ARG A 35 -8.35 6.27 20.07
C ARG A 35 -9.29 7.10 19.18
N THR A 36 -9.37 6.78 17.89
CA THR A 36 -10.26 7.46 16.94
C THR A 36 -11.69 6.94 17.12
N THR A 37 -12.66 7.81 17.34
CA THR A 37 -14.08 7.46 17.43
C THR A 37 -14.82 7.77 16.13
N VAL A 38 -16.02 7.18 15.95
CA VAL A 38 -16.90 7.52 14.82
C VAL A 38 -17.32 9.01 14.86
N ARG A 39 -17.37 9.60 16.07
CA ARG A 39 -17.65 11.03 16.22
C ARG A 39 -16.51 11.91 15.70
N ASP A 40 -15.27 11.52 15.95
CA ASP A 40 -14.09 12.22 15.45
C ASP A 40 -14.05 12.19 13.91
N LEU A 41 -14.35 11.04 13.32
CA LEU A 41 -14.47 10.89 11.87
C LEU A 41 -15.56 11.78 11.30
N ALA A 42 -16.74 11.80 11.91
CA ALA A 42 -17.87 12.64 11.47
C ALA A 42 -17.54 14.13 11.57
N ALA A 43 -16.95 14.55 12.68
CA ALA A 43 -16.55 15.94 12.90
C ALA A 43 -15.50 16.38 11.87
N ALA A 44 -14.52 15.54 11.55
CA ALA A 44 -13.46 15.85 10.61
C ALA A 44 -13.95 16.01 9.16
N VAL A 45 -15.01 15.27 8.75
CA VAL A 45 -15.64 15.45 7.42
C VAL A 45 -16.82 16.41 7.43
N GLY A 46 -17.18 17.00 8.58
CA GLY A 46 -18.25 18.00 8.69
C GLY A 46 -19.68 17.43 8.60
N ILE A 47 -19.90 16.18 9.04
CA ILE A 47 -21.23 15.53 9.01
C ILE A 47 -21.66 15.09 10.41
N GLN A 48 -22.94 14.74 10.56
CA GLN A 48 -23.43 14.13 11.80
C GLN A 48 -22.94 12.68 11.93
N SER A 49 -22.64 12.23 13.14
CA SER A 49 -22.14 10.85 13.41
C SER A 49 -23.09 9.77 12.89
N GLY A 50 -24.41 10.01 12.93
CA GLY A 50 -25.41 9.10 12.37
C GLY A 50 -25.29 8.92 10.86
N SER A 51 -24.83 9.94 10.14
CA SER A 51 -24.68 9.88 8.67
C SER A 51 -23.58 8.92 8.24
N ILE A 52 -22.57 8.65 9.07
CA ILE A 52 -21.53 7.66 8.77
C ILE A 52 -22.16 6.27 8.57
N PHE A 53 -23.18 5.92 9.35
CA PHE A 53 -23.83 4.63 9.29
C PHE A 53 -24.64 4.37 8.01
N HIS A 54 -24.86 5.41 7.17
CA HIS A 54 -25.33 5.22 5.79
C HIS A 54 -24.26 4.64 4.86
N HIS A 55 -22.97 4.80 5.19
CA HIS A 55 -21.83 4.35 4.39
C HIS A 55 -21.15 3.12 4.96
N PHE A 56 -21.10 2.99 6.28
CA PHE A 56 -20.36 1.92 6.98
C PHE A 56 -21.12 1.47 8.23
N LYS A 57 -21.22 0.16 8.44
CA LYS A 57 -21.94 -0.42 9.59
C LYS A 57 -21.18 -0.27 10.89
N SER A 58 -19.85 -0.12 10.83
CA SER A 58 -18.97 -0.06 12.00
C SER A 58 -17.65 0.64 11.72
N LYS A 59 -16.92 1.01 12.76
CA LYS A 59 -15.55 1.51 12.65
C LYS A 59 -14.59 0.44 12.08
N ASP A 60 -14.81 -0.84 12.38
CA ASP A 60 -14.05 -1.96 11.82
C ASP A 60 -14.25 -2.06 10.30
N GLU A 61 -15.46 -1.86 9.80
CA GLU A 61 -15.72 -1.82 8.36
C GLU A 61 -15.01 -0.64 7.68
N ILE A 62 -14.91 0.51 8.33
CA ILE A 62 -14.12 1.65 7.82
C ILE A 62 -12.64 1.26 7.73
N LEU A 63 -12.07 0.68 8.78
CA LEU A 63 -10.68 0.22 8.82
C LEU A 63 -10.42 -0.80 7.71
N ARG A 64 -11.29 -1.82 7.59
CA ARG A 64 -11.22 -2.83 6.55
C ARG A 64 -11.25 -2.20 5.16
N SER A 65 -12.19 -1.28 4.91
CA SER A 65 -12.31 -0.62 3.60
C SER A 65 -11.09 0.22 3.24
N VAL A 66 -10.49 0.95 4.19
CA VAL A 66 -9.21 1.66 3.97
C VAL A 66 -8.13 0.67 3.52
N MET A 67 -7.99 -0.46 4.20
CA MET A 67 -6.98 -1.47 3.88
C MET A 67 -7.26 -2.19 2.55
N GLU A 68 -8.52 -2.54 2.26
CA GLU A 68 -8.92 -3.16 1.00
C GLU A 68 -8.61 -2.25 -0.20
N ASP A 69 -9.03 -0.99 -0.15
CA ASP A 69 -8.79 -0.02 -1.22
C ASP A 69 -7.27 0.18 -1.43
N THR A 70 -6.50 0.25 -0.34
CA THR A 70 -5.03 0.36 -0.41
C THR A 70 -4.40 -0.84 -1.12
N LEU A 71 -4.77 -2.07 -0.74
CA LEU A 71 -4.25 -3.28 -1.36
C LEU A 71 -4.64 -3.40 -2.83
N ARG A 72 -5.90 -3.12 -3.17
CA ARG A 72 -6.39 -3.16 -4.55
C ARG A 72 -5.67 -2.13 -5.43
N TYR A 73 -5.54 -0.90 -4.93
CA TYR A 73 -4.85 0.18 -5.65
C TYR A 73 -3.37 -0.17 -5.90
N ASN A 74 -2.64 -0.58 -4.85
CA ASN A 74 -1.22 -0.92 -4.97
C ASN A 74 -1.01 -2.14 -5.87
N THR A 75 -1.90 -3.13 -5.82
CA THR A 75 -1.86 -4.31 -6.70
C THR A 75 -2.05 -3.91 -8.17
N ALA A 76 -3.01 -3.03 -8.45
CA ALA A 76 -3.27 -2.58 -9.81
C ALA A 76 -2.12 -1.71 -10.35
N LEU A 77 -1.58 -0.81 -9.52
CA LEU A 77 -0.41 0.00 -9.88
C LEU A 77 0.79 -0.89 -10.21
N LEU A 78 1.07 -1.88 -9.36
CA LEU A 78 2.18 -2.79 -9.57
C LEU A 78 2.00 -3.62 -10.84
N ARG A 79 0.81 -4.16 -11.11
CA ARG A 79 0.53 -4.90 -12.35
C ARG A 79 0.78 -4.04 -13.58
N ALA A 80 0.23 -2.83 -13.62
CA ALA A 80 0.44 -1.91 -14.73
C ALA A 80 1.93 -1.62 -14.97
N SER A 81 2.69 -1.37 -13.90
CA SER A 81 4.14 -1.12 -14.00
C SER A 81 4.92 -2.36 -14.46
N LEU A 82 4.49 -3.57 -14.08
CA LEU A 82 5.11 -4.82 -14.54
C LEU A 82 4.78 -5.11 -16.02
N ASP A 83 3.57 -4.77 -16.47
CA ASP A 83 3.15 -4.95 -17.87
C ASP A 83 3.90 -4.00 -18.83
N GLU A 84 4.31 -2.82 -18.33
CA GLU A 84 5.12 -1.84 -19.09
C GLU A 84 6.62 -2.19 -19.11
N ALA A 85 7.11 -2.98 -18.16
CA ALA A 85 8.52 -3.32 -18.03
C ALA A 85 8.94 -4.38 -19.06
N LEU A 86 9.96 -4.07 -19.89
CA LEU A 86 10.43 -4.91 -21.00
C LEU A 86 11.52 -5.90 -20.58
N THR A 87 12.26 -5.60 -19.51
CA THR A 87 13.36 -6.40 -19.03
C THR A 87 13.14 -6.83 -17.58
N LEU A 88 13.81 -7.89 -17.17
CA LEU A 88 13.74 -8.34 -15.77
C LEU A 88 14.28 -7.28 -14.80
N ARG A 89 15.33 -6.54 -15.19
CA ARG A 89 15.86 -5.41 -14.41
C ARG A 89 14.78 -4.33 -14.19
N GLU A 90 14.05 -3.96 -15.23
CA GLU A 90 12.93 -3.00 -15.14
C GLU A 90 11.78 -3.53 -14.28
N ARG A 91 11.50 -4.83 -14.34
CA ARG A 91 10.48 -5.46 -13.49
C ARG A 91 10.87 -5.41 -12.00
N VAL A 92 12.12 -5.71 -11.67
CA VAL A 92 12.60 -5.57 -10.27
C VAL A 92 12.59 -4.11 -9.82
N LEU A 93 12.97 -3.18 -10.71
CA LEU A 93 12.88 -1.74 -10.43
C LEU A 93 11.44 -1.29 -10.18
N ALA A 94 10.47 -1.79 -10.97
CA ALA A 94 9.05 -1.51 -10.80
C ALA A 94 8.53 -1.98 -9.44
N LEU A 95 8.96 -3.14 -8.93
CA LEU A 95 8.64 -3.59 -7.57
C LEU A 95 9.07 -2.55 -6.52
N ILE A 96 10.31 -2.09 -6.61
CA ILE A 96 10.89 -1.16 -5.64
C ILE A 96 10.21 0.22 -5.74
N ARG A 97 10.01 0.74 -6.96
CA ARG A 97 9.34 2.03 -7.21
C ARG A 97 7.92 2.03 -6.66
N CYS A 98 7.12 1.01 -6.99
CA CYS A 98 5.74 0.91 -6.50
C CYS A 98 5.68 0.82 -4.97
N GLU A 99 6.59 0.10 -4.34
CA GLU A 99 6.64 0.05 -2.86
C GLU A 99 6.97 1.42 -2.27
N LEU A 100 8.01 2.11 -2.76
CA LEU A 100 8.36 3.46 -2.32
C LEU A 100 7.23 4.46 -2.54
N GLN A 101 6.57 4.43 -3.71
CA GLN A 101 5.42 5.30 -4.01
C GLN A 101 4.23 5.01 -3.09
N SER A 102 3.99 3.74 -2.74
CA SER A 102 2.89 3.37 -1.84
C SER A 102 3.12 3.88 -0.40
N ILE A 103 4.39 3.96 0.02
CA ILE A 103 4.79 4.36 1.38
C ILE A 103 4.92 5.88 1.50
N MET A 104 5.53 6.52 0.49
CA MET A 104 5.92 7.94 0.54
C MET A 104 5.00 8.85 -0.28
N GLY A 105 4.18 8.29 -1.17
CA GLY A 105 3.27 9.03 -2.02
C GLY A 105 1.92 9.33 -1.36
N GLY A 106 0.93 9.70 -2.17
CA GLY A 106 -0.40 10.09 -1.71
C GLY A 106 -1.19 9.01 -0.96
N THR A 107 -0.80 7.75 -1.05
CA THR A 107 -1.39 6.62 -0.31
C THR A 107 -0.66 6.29 0.99
N GLY A 108 0.39 7.02 1.34
CA GLY A 108 1.28 6.71 2.46
C GLY A 108 0.56 6.59 3.82
N GLU A 109 -0.44 7.41 4.10
CA GLU A 109 -1.23 7.31 5.33
C GLU A 109 -2.05 6.02 5.38
N ALA A 110 -2.72 5.66 4.28
CA ALA A 110 -3.49 4.43 4.19
C ALA A 110 -2.57 3.18 4.21
N MET A 111 -1.38 3.28 3.61
CA MET A 111 -0.36 2.23 3.69
C MET A 111 0.16 2.06 5.12
N ALA A 112 0.39 3.15 5.85
CA ALA A 112 0.76 3.08 7.26
C ALA A 112 -0.34 2.42 8.11
N VAL A 113 -1.62 2.73 7.86
CA VAL A 113 -2.76 2.05 8.52
C VAL A 113 -2.73 0.55 8.22
N LEU A 114 -2.50 0.14 6.96
CA LEU A 114 -2.40 -1.27 6.58
C LEU A 114 -1.28 -2.01 7.35
N VAL A 115 -0.14 -1.36 7.56
CA VAL A 115 1.03 -1.95 8.24
C VAL A 115 0.85 -1.99 9.75
N TYR A 116 0.46 -0.86 10.36
CA TYR A 116 0.51 -0.71 11.81
C TYR A 116 -0.79 -1.07 12.52
N GLU A 117 -1.95 -0.95 11.85
CA GLU A 117 -3.25 -1.23 12.44
C GLU A 117 -3.80 -2.62 12.09
N TRP A 118 -2.98 -3.49 11.51
CA TRP A 118 -3.40 -4.87 11.16
C TRP A 118 -3.99 -5.64 12.34
N ARG A 119 -3.42 -5.46 13.54
CA ARG A 119 -3.88 -6.15 14.75
C ARG A 119 -5.22 -5.62 15.27
N SER A 120 -5.61 -4.41 14.87
CA SER A 120 -6.86 -3.76 15.25
C SER A 120 -8.08 -4.30 14.49
N LEU A 121 -7.87 -5.04 13.38
CA LEU A 121 -8.94 -5.69 12.62
C LEU A 121 -9.60 -6.81 13.41
N SER A 122 -10.92 -6.92 13.27
CA SER A 122 -11.69 -8.07 13.75
C SER A 122 -11.26 -9.38 13.08
N ALA A 123 -11.53 -10.51 13.70
CA ALA A 123 -11.27 -11.83 13.14
C ALA A 123 -12.01 -12.04 11.81
N ASP A 124 -13.24 -11.52 11.69
CA ASP A 124 -14.10 -11.65 10.52
C ASP A 124 -13.61 -10.80 9.33
N SER A 125 -12.91 -9.69 9.59
CA SER A 125 -12.40 -8.80 8.55
C SER A 125 -11.07 -9.27 7.95
N ARG A 126 -10.30 -10.12 8.63
CA ARG A 126 -8.96 -10.53 8.21
C ARG A 126 -8.90 -11.43 6.97
N PRO A 127 -9.79 -12.43 6.77
CA PRO A 127 -9.65 -13.38 5.67
C PRO A 127 -9.62 -12.71 4.30
N ALA A 128 -10.54 -11.80 4.00
CA ALA A 128 -10.61 -11.08 2.73
C ALA A 128 -9.33 -10.25 2.46
N LEU A 129 -8.78 -9.62 3.50
CA LEU A 129 -7.53 -8.86 3.38
C LEU A 129 -6.31 -9.75 3.18
N LEU A 130 -6.30 -10.96 3.78
CA LEU A 130 -5.24 -11.95 3.54
C LEU A 130 -5.22 -12.42 2.09
N GLU A 131 -6.37 -12.62 1.48
CA GLU A 131 -6.47 -12.96 0.06
C GLU A 131 -5.91 -11.85 -0.83
N LEU A 132 -6.27 -10.58 -0.58
CA LEU A 132 -5.73 -9.44 -1.32
C LEU A 132 -4.22 -9.29 -1.14
N ARG A 133 -3.72 -9.51 0.09
CA ARG A 133 -2.27 -9.50 0.36
C ARG A 133 -1.55 -10.62 -0.37
N ALA A 134 -2.13 -11.82 -0.42
CA ALA A 134 -1.54 -12.94 -1.13
C ALA A 134 -1.38 -12.66 -2.63
N VAL A 135 -2.35 -11.97 -3.25
CA VAL A 135 -2.26 -11.54 -4.65
C VAL A 135 -1.12 -10.55 -4.85
N TYR A 136 -0.98 -9.54 -4.00
CA TYR A 136 0.12 -8.57 -4.07
C TYR A 136 1.48 -9.22 -3.85
N GLU A 137 1.58 -10.12 -2.85
CA GLU A 137 2.81 -10.84 -2.55
C GLU A 137 3.24 -11.76 -3.69
N ARG A 138 2.28 -12.41 -4.37
CA ARG A 138 2.58 -13.27 -5.54
C ARG A 138 3.27 -12.50 -6.66
N LEU A 139 2.81 -11.29 -6.98
CA LEU A 139 3.45 -10.44 -7.99
C LEU A 139 4.94 -10.17 -7.69
N TRP A 140 5.25 -9.97 -6.42
CA TRP A 140 6.63 -9.80 -5.97
C TRP A 140 7.45 -11.07 -6.13
N LEU A 141 6.92 -12.19 -5.63
CA LEU A 141 7.64 -13.46 -5.61
C LEU A 141 7.90 -13.97 -7.03
N ASP A 142 6.93 -13.87 -7.93
CA ASP A 142 7.08 -14.31 -9.32
C ASP A 142 8.26 -13.60 -10.00
N VAL A 143 8.40 -12.28 -9.83
CA VAL A 143 9.53 -11.51 -10.38
C VAL A 143 10.86 -11.86 -9.72
N LEU A 144 10.87 -12.03 -8.39
CA LEU A 144 12.10 -12.36 -7.66
C LEU A 144 12.55 -13.80 -7.90
N GLU A 145 11.61 -14.74 -8.09
CA GLU A 145 11.89 -16.13 -8.49
C GLU A 145 12.54 -16.15 -9.88
N GLU A 146 11.98 -15.45 -10.86
CA GLU A 146 12.57 -15.31 -12.18
C GLU A 146 13.97 -14.68 -12.13
N ALA A 147 14.15 -13.63 -11.30
CA ALA A 147 15.45 -12.98 -11.14
C ALA A 147 16.51 -13.95 -10.52
N ARG A 148 16.09 -14.83 -9.64
CA ARG A 148 16.95 -15.87 -9.07
C ARG A 148 17.30 -16.94 -10.10
N GLU A 149 16.32 -17.44 -10.86
CA GLU A 149 16.53 -18.44 -11.91
C GLU A 149 17.50 -17.94 -13.00
N GLN A 150 17.42 -16.67 -13.36
CA GLN A 150 18.32 -16.04 -14.32
C GLN A 150 19.67 -15.61 -13.70
N GLY A 151 19.88 -15.84 -12.38
CA GLY A 151 21.15 -15.57 -11.71
C GLY A 151 21.41 -14.09 -11.34
N PHE A 152 20.41 -13.20 -11.50
CA PHE A 152 20.51 -11.80 -11.07
C PHE A 152 20.44 -11.64 -9.54
N VAL A 153 19.75 -12.55 -8.87
CA VAL A 153 19.58 -12.58 -7.43
C VAL A 153 20.08 -13.91 -6.88
N SER A 154 20.81 -13.90 -5.75
CA SER A 154 21.29 -15.13 -5.08
C SER A 154 20.46 -15.51 -3.85
N ALA A 155 19.78 -14.52 -3.26
CA ALA A 155 18.99 -14.73 -2.05
C ALA A 155 17.70 -15.51 -2.36
N ASP A 156 17.18 -16.17 -1.34
CA ASP A 156 15.86 -16.77 -1.39
C ASP A 156 14.79 -15.65 -1.64
N PRO A 157 13.90 -15.78 -2.64
CA PRO A 157 12.94 -14.74 -3.01
C PRO A 157 12.02 -14.32 -1.86
N PHE A 158 11.55 -15.26 -1.04
CA PHE A 158 10.68 -14.97 0.10
C PHE A 158 11.42 -14.16 1.17
N ILE A 159 12.66 -14.54 1.48
CA ILE A 159 13.50 -13.81 2.45
C ILE A 159 13.85 -12.43 1.91
N LEU A 160 14.28 -12.36 0.64
CA LEU A 160 14.61 -11.07 0.00
C LEU A 160 13.43 -10.11 0.02
N ARG A 161 12.22 -10.58 -0.32
CA ARG A 161 10.98 -9.80 -0.25
C ARG A 161 10.76 -9.20 1.14
N ARG A 162 10.99 -9.98 2.22
CA ARG A 162 10.82 -9.51 3.61
C ARG A 162 11.83 -8.43 3.97
N PHE A 163 13.10 -8.64 3.62
CA PHE A 163 14.15 -7.64 3.89
C PHE A 163 13.94 -6.37 3.08
N LEU A 164 13.58 -6.47 1.80
CA LEU A 164 13.28 -5.31 0.95
C LEU A 164 12.10 -4.49 1.52
N THR A 165 11.00 -5.14 1.87
CA THR A 165 9.85 -4.43 2.47
C THR A 165 10.27 -3.70 3.75
N GLY A 166 11.05 -4.35 4.61
CA GLY A 166 11.55 -3.72 5.84
C GLY A 166 12.44 -2.50 5.55
N ALA A 167 13.41 -2.64 4.65
CA ALA A 167 14.33 -1.57 4.27
C ALA A 167 13.60 -0.40 3.61
N LEU A 168 12.68 -0.67 2.65
CA LEU A 168 11.91 0.36 1.96
C LEU A 168 10.93 1.05 2.91
N THR A 169 10.28 0.33 3.84
CA THR A 169 9.41 0.95 4.84
C THR A 169 10.20 1.87 5.78
N TRP A 170 11.44 1.51 6.11
CA TRP A 170 12.32 2.31 6.97
C TRP A 170 12.69 3.66 6.35
N THR A 171 12.54 3.85 5.03
CA THR A 171 12.81 5.14 4.36
C THR A 171 11.97 6.28 4.92
N THR A 172 10.78 6.00 5.47
CA THR A 172 9.93 6.99 6.14
C THR A 172 10.61 7.72 7.30
N THR A 173 11.70 7.18 7.84
CA THR A 173 12.40 7.75 9.00
C THR A 173 13.55 8.69 8.62
N TRP A 174 14.10 8.56 7.41
CA TRP A 174 15.33 9.30 7.02
C TRP A 174 15.26 9.94 5.65
N PHE A 175 14.42 9.45 4.73
CA PHE A 175 14.29 10.04 3.39
C PHE A 175 13.55 11.38 3.46
N ARG A 176 14.04 12.35 2.71
CA ARG A 176 13.46 13.69 2.60
C ARG A 176 13.12 13.99 1.16
N ALA A 177 11.81 14.25 0.90
CA ALA A 177 11.32 14.57 -0.44
C ALA A 177 11.86 15.90 -0.99
N ASP A 178 12.31 16.80 -0.11
CA ASP A 178 12.96 18.07 -0.44
C ASP A 178 14.51 17.97 -0.49
N GLY A 179 15.03 16.75 -0.38
CA GLY A 179 16.46 16.45 -0.39
C GLY A 179 17.06 16.40 -1.80
N PRO A 180 18.36 16.07 -1.90
CA PRO A 180 19.08 16.01 -3.18
C PRO A 180 18.74 14.79 -4.04
N MET A 181 17.96 13.85 -3.54
CA MET A 181 17.58 12.59 -4.19
C MET A 181 16.06 12.46 -4.22
N ASP A 182 15.49 12.18 -5.39
CA ASP A 182 14.07 11.85 -5.53
C ASP A 182 13.81 10.35 -5.32
N LEU A 183 12.53 9.95 -5.34
CA LEU A 183 12.13 8.55 -5.12
C LEU A 183 12.59 7.62 -6.24
N ASP A 184 12.69 8.10 -7.48
CA ASP A 184 13.17 7.29 -8.61
C ASP A 184 14.66 7.03 -8.48
N GLN A 185 15.44 8.03 -8.11
CA GLN A 185 16.87 7.88 -7.82
C GLN A 185 17.09 6.93 -6.64
N LEU A 186 16.28 7.03 -5.59
CA LEU A 186 16.35 6.11 -4.46
C LEU A 186 16.03 4.66 -4.88
N ALA A 187 15.02 4.47 -5.75
CA ALA A 187 14.69 3.15 -6.27
C ALA A 187 15.82 2.54 -7.09
N GLU A 188 16.50 3.34 -7.93
CA GLU A 188 17.69 2.88 -8.68
C GLU A 188 18.85 2.50 -7.73
N GLN A 189 19.10 3.27 -6.69
CA GLN A 189 20.10 2.91 -5.67
C GLN A 189 19.73 1.61 -4.94
N ALA A 190 18.47 1.46 -4.55
CA ALA A 190 18.00 0.23 -3.91
C ALA A 190 18.14 -0.99 -4.85
N LEU A 191 17.91 -0.80 -6.16
CA LEU A 191 18.07 -1.85 -7.16
C LEU A 191 19.51 -2.38 -7.24
N THR A 192 20.52 -1.51 -7.11
CA THR A 192 21.94 -1.93 -7.13
C THR A 192 22.30 -2.80 -5.93
N LEU A 193 21.55 -2.71 -4.81
CA LEU A 193 21.73 -3.58 -3.65
C LEU A 193 21.08 -4.96 -3.83
N VAL A 194 20.14 -5.09 -4.78
CA VAL A 194 19.36 -6.30 -5.02
C VAL A 194 19.95 -7.13 -6.14
N LEU A 195 20.30 -6.50 -7.25
CA LEU A 195 20.80 -7.18 -8.45
C LEU A 195 22.33 -7.24 -8.44
N LYS A 196 22.85 -8.39 -8.83
CA LYS A 196 24.28 -8.55 -9.11
C LYS A 196 24.63 -7.84 -10.42
N ASP A 197 25.73 -7.12 -10.42
CA ASP A 197 26.36 -6.67 -11.66
C ASP A 197 26.78 -7.90 -12.48
N ARG A 198 26.45 -7.91 -13.76
CA ARG A 198 26.92 -8.88 -14.74
C ARG A 198 27.98 -8.28 -15.62
#